data_80c90812e0728d510e57e77bdac764e7
#
_entry.id   80c90812e0728d510e57e77bdac764e7
#
_cell.length_a   1.000
_cell.length_b   1.000
_cell.length_c   1.000
_cell.angle_alpha   90.00
_cell.angle_beta   90.00
_cell.angle_gamma   90.00
#
_symmetry.space_group_name_H-M   'P 1'
#
loop_
_entity.id
_entity.type
_entity.pdbx_description
1 polymer ?
#
loop_
_entity_poly.entity_id
_entity_poly.type
_entity_poly.pdbx_seq_one_letter_code
_entity_poly.pdbx_strand_id
1 'polypeptide(L)'
;MPFKVGESLKYIAEFNFIPVGQAELYVTGIEQINGNDAYHVSFSANTKGLANQLFPIQDRIDIWMDTKEFFTHRLTKDINEGNCKNSVDVIFDYDKFVAKTETKEVAIDFKARDSFSMFYYLRTIPIKENEVMSFSSYEGRKIVHYNLQMTGKETVNSPLGTFSCKVIRPFSDGKNLFKNAGDMQIWISDDNERLPVKIQIKMKFGSMMLLLKKVS
;
A
#
# COMPACT_ATOMS: atom_id res chain seq x y z
N MET A 1 -19.40 0.25 2.13
CA MET A 1 -18.01 0.52 1.73
C MET A 1 -17.26 0.94 2.98
N PRO A 2 -16.09 0.38 3.31
CA PRO A 2 -15.34 0.72 4.53
C PRO A 2 -14.52 2.02 4.44
N PHE A 3 -14.58 2.72 3.33
CA PHE A 3 -13.96 4.02 3.10
C PHE A 3 -14.83 4.88 2.18
N LYS A 4 -14.53 6.18 2.10
CA LYS A 4 -15.24 7.16 1.28
C LYS A 4 -14.28 8.20 0.72
N VAL A 5 -14.73 8.94 -0.31
CA VAL A 5 -14.02 10.14 -0.78
C VAL A 5 -13.86 11.13 0.38
N GLY A 6 -12.66 11.69 0.51
CA GLY A 6 -12.27 12.56 1.61
C GLY A 6 -11.69 11.83 2.83
N GLU A 7 -11.67 10.48 2.85
CA GLU A 7 -11.00 9.75 3.92
C GLU A 7 -9.49 10.03 3.91
N SER A 8 -8.95 10.39 5.07
CA SER A 8 -7.51 10.54 5.31
C SER A 8 -7.07 9.62 6.45
N LEU A 9 -6.09 8.75 6.17
CA LEU A 9 -5.43 7.88 7.14
C LEU A 9 -4.00 8.40 7.36
N LYS A 10 -3.72 8.96 8.54
CA LYS A 10 -2.40 9.51 8.88
C LYS A 10 -1.65 8.58 9.81
N TYR A 11 -0.39 8.35 9.52
CA TYR A 11 0.50 7.43 10.23
C TYR A 11 1.71 8.13 10.81
N ILE A 12 2.20 7.64 11.94
CA ILE A 12 3.58 7.84 12.37
C ILE A 12 4.42 6.76 11.72
N ALA A 13 5.52 7.17 11.10
CA ALA A 13 6.54 6.26 10.58
C ALA A 13 7.66 6.12 11.63
N GLU A 14 7.95 4.85 11.99
CA GLU A 14 9.00 4.52 12.96
C GLU A 14 10.03 3.57 12.33
N PHE A 15 11.28 3.77 12.66
CA PHE A 15 12.35 2.83 12.36
C PHE A 15 12.95 2.33 13.68
N ASN A 16 12.89 1.00 13.90
CA ASN A 16 13.29 0.38 15.18
C ASN A 16 12.67 1.07 16.40
N PHE A 17 11.36 1.35 16.34
CA PHE A 17 10.56 2.04 17.37
C PHE A 17 10.92 3.52 17.59
N ILE A 18 11.79 4.10 16.77
CA ILE A 18 12.12 5.53 16.82
C ILE A 18 11.28 6.24 15.76
N PRO A 19 10.48 7.26 16.12
CA PRO A 19 9.75 8.05 15.16
C PRO A 19 10.71 8.78 14.19
N VAL A 20 10.57 8.51 12.91
CA VAL A 20 11.42 9.08 11.85
C VAL A 20 10.65 9.96 10.86
N GLY A 21 9.32 9.87 10.85
CA GLY A 21 8.52 10.60 9.88
C GLY A 21 7.02 10.38 10.02
N GLN A 22 6.34 10.62 8.94
CA GLN A 22 4.90 10.43 8.82
C GLN A 22 4.55 9.96 7.42
N ALA A 23 3.39 9.30 7.29
CA ALA A 23 2.77 8.96 6.01
C ALA A 23 1.28 9.28 6.06
N GLU A 24 0.68 9.49 4.89
CA GLU A 24 -0.75 9.72 4.72
C GLU A 24 -1.25 8.99 3.49
N LEU A 25 -2.40 8.32 3.63
CA LEU A 25 -3.24 7.85 2.53
C LEU A 25 -4.49 8.72 2.50
N TYR A 26 -4.80 9.30 1.35
CA TYR A 26 -5.93 10.20 1.18
C TYR A 26 -6.74 9.84 -0.06
N VAL A 27 -8.04 9.60 0.11
CA VAL A 27 -8.98 9.38 -1.01
C VAL A 27 -9.42 10.72 -1.55
N THR A 28 -8.77 11.19 -2.61
CA THR A 28 -8.93 12.52 -3.18
C THR A 28 -10.30 12.73 -3.83
N GLY A 29 -10.76 11.72 -4.60
CA GLY A 29 -12.00 11.82 -5.37
C GLY A 29 -12.25 10.62 -6.24
N ILE A 30 -13.18 10.79 -7.18
CA ILE A 30 -13.41 9.86 -8.30
C ILE A 30 -13.10 10.64 -9.58
N GLU A 31 -12.29 10.06 -10.43
CA GLU A 31 -11.86 10.62 -11.72
C GLU A 31 -12.08 9.61 -12.85
N GLN A 32 -12.12 10.11 -14.09
CA GLN A 32 -12.23 9.27 -15.29
C GLN A 32 -10.84 8.94 -15.83
N ILE A 33 -10.52 7.64 -15.91
CA ILE A 33 -9.29 7.14 -16.56
C ILE A 33 -9.70 6.21 -17.70
N ASN A 34 -9.41 6.64 -18.93
CA ASN A 34 -9.76 5.88 -20.15
C ASN A 34 -11.26 5.46 -20.19
N GLY A 35 -12.15 6.36 -19.74
CA GLY A 35 -13.59 6.12 -19.72
C GLY A 35 -14.12 5.28 -18.54
N ASN A 36 -13.26 4.93 -17.59
CA ASN A 36 -13.63 4.20 -16.39
C ASN A 36 -13.59 5.09 -15.15
N ASP A 37 -14.59 4.97 -14.27
CA ASP A 37 -14.58 5.62 -12.96
C ASP A 37 -13.52 5.00 -12.07
N ALA A 38 -12.62 5.82 -11.54
CA ALA A 38 -11.55 5.38 -10.67
C ALA A 38 -11.46 6.24 -9.40
N TYR A 39 -11.32 5.61 -8.24
CA TYR A 39 -10.91 6.33 -7.03
C TYR A 39 -9.49 6.83 -7.20
N HIS A 40 -9.30 8.14 -7.06
CA HIS A 40 -7.97 8.74 -6.95
C HIS A 40 -7.54 8.70 -5.48
N VAL A 41 -6.48 7.98 -5.19
CA VAL A 41 -5.86 7.88 -3.87
C VAL A 41 -4.45 8.42 -3.94
N SER A 42 -4.10 9.33 -3.02
CA SER A 42 -2.75 9.86 -2.87
C SER A 42 -2.11 9.27 -1.62
N PHE A 43 -0.90 8.74 -1.78
CA PHE A 43 -0.01 8.38 -0.69
C PHE A 43 1.14 9.38 -0.63
N SER A 44 1.47 9.84 0.56
CA SER A 44 2.66 10.64 0.80
C SER A 44 3.43 10.11 2.01
N ALA A 45 4.75 10.15 1.94
CA ALA A 45 5.64 9.82 3.06
C ALA A 45 6.76 10.83 3.15
N ASN A 46 7.07 11.28 4.38
CA ASN A 46 8.17 12.20 4.60
C ASN A 46 8.85 11.95 5.94
N THR A 47 10.17 12.09 5.97
CA THR A 47 10.97 12.10 7.19
C THR A 47 10.87 13.46 7.90
N LYS A 48 11.14 13.48 9.21
CA LYS A 48 11.11 14.67 10.05
C LYS A 48 12.30 14.73 11.00
N GLY A 49 12.56 15.94 11.50
CA GLY A 49 13.61 16.17 12.52
C GLY A 49 14.99 15.71 12.07
N LEU A 50 15.71 15.03 12.96
CA LEU A 50 17.06 14.50 12.69
C LEU A 50 17.07 13.47 11.55
N ALA A 51 16.04 12.63 11.44
CA ALA A 51 15.94 11.67 10.35
C ALA A 51 15.92 12.35 8.98
N ASN A 52 15.24 13.49 8.85
CA ASN A 52 15.23 14.27 7.62
C ASN A 52 16.59 14.90 7.27
N GLN A 53 17.40 15.21 8.27
CA GLN A 53 18.78 15.74 8.04
C GLN A 53 19.72 14.63 7.59
N LEU A 54 19.56 13.41 8.10
CA LEU A 54 20.42 12.27 7.80
C LEU A 54 20.02 11.57 6.49
N PHE A 55 18.73 11.39 6.27
CA PHE A 55 18.18 10.74 5.09
C PHE A 55 16.79 11.33 4.77
N PRO A 56 16.74 12.41 3.99
CA PRO A 56 15.47 13.03 3.60
C PRO A 56 14.67 12.08 2.70
N ILE A 57 13.41 11.88 3.06
CA ILE A 57 12.40 11.20 2.25
C ILE A 57 11.26 12.16 2.02
N GLN A 58 10.83 12.27 0.76
CA GLN A 58 9.69 13.07 0.35
C GLN A 58 9.03 12.41 -0.86
N ASP A 59 8.26 11.36 -0.59
CA ASP A 59 7.63 10.55 -1.61
C ASP A 59 6.17 10.91 -1.79
N ARG A 60 5.73 10.87 -3.04
CA ARG A 60 4.33 10.95 -3.42
C ARG A 60 4.00 9.86 -4.43
N ILE A 61 2.88 9.19 -4.20
CA ILE A 61 2.36 8.16 -5.10
C ILE A 61 0.86 8.44 -5.26
N ASP A 62 0.42 8.61 -6.49
CA ASP A 62 -1.00 8.76 -6.80
C ASP A 62 -1.46 7.52 -7.57
N ILE A 63 -2.60 6.97 -7.17
CA ILE A 63 -3.18 5.74 -7.69
C ILE A 63 -4.61 6.00 -8.11
N TRP A 64 -4.95 5.54 -9.31
CA TRP A 64 -6.33 5.49 -9.80
C TRP A 64 -6.77 4.04 -9.85
N MET A 65 -7.63 3.64 -8.91
CA MET A 65 -8.14 2.29 -8.81
C MET A 65 -9.62 2.21 -9.18
N ASP A 66 -10.01 1.13 -9.83
CA ASP A 66 -11.39 0.86 -10.23
C ASP A 66 -12.37 0.99 -9.04
N THR A 67 -13.54 1.62 -9.28
CA THR A 67 -14.49 1.89 -8.19
C THR A 67 -15.26 0.67 -7.70
N LYS A 68 -15.24 -0.45 -8.43
CA LYS A 68 -15.97 -1.67 -8.12
C LYS A 68 -15.07 -2.81 -7.68
N GLU A 69 -13.95 -3.01 -8.41
CA GLU A 69 -13.08 -4.17 -8.23
C GLU A 69 -11.67 -3.82 -7.74
N PHE A 70 -11.35 -2.52 -7.62
CA PHE A 70 -10.12 -2.00 -7.01
C PHE A 70 -8.82 -2.46 -7.69
N PHE A 71 -8.85 -2.78 -8.99
CA PHE A 71 -7.63 -2.94 -9.76
C PHE A 71 -7.12 -1.57 -10.25
N THR A 72 -5.85 -1.49 -10.62
CA THR A 72 -5.19 -0.22 -10.92
C THR A 72 -5.40 0.18 -12.37
N HIS A 73 -5.89 1.39 -12.63
CA HIS A 73 -5.97 1.99 -13.97
C HIS A 73 -4.75 2.86 -14.30
N ARG A 74 -4.22 3.58 -13.30
CA ARG A 74 -3.04 4.42 -13.43
C ARG A 74 -2.30 4.51 -12.10
N LEU A 75 -1.00 4.67 -12.17
CA LEU A 75 -0.12 4.83 -11.02
C LEU A 75 0.97 5.84 -11.36
N THR A 76 1.11 6.91 -10.57
CA THR A 76 2.27 7.79 -10.65
C THR A 76 3.09 7.69 -9.37
N LYS A 77 4.41 7.78 -9.49
CA LYS A 77 5.35 7.77 -8.37
C LYS A 77 6.35 8.89 -8.55
N ASP A 78 6.45 9.75 -7.55
CA ASP A 78 7.52 10.72 -7.39
C ASP A 78 8.27 10.36 -6.11
N ILE A 79 9.38 9.66 -6.27
CA ILE A 79 10.21 9.14 -5.18
C ILE A 79 11.42 10.07 -5.03
N ASN A 80 11.62 10.60 -3.83
CA ASN A 80 12.73 11.46 -3.49
C ASN A 80 13.32 11.01 -2.15
N GLU A 81 14.30 10.09 -2.22
CA GLU A 81 14.94 9.44 -1.08
C GLU A 81 16.44 9.73 -1.08
N GLY A 82 16.91 10.58 -0.18
CA GLY A 82 18.31 11.00 -0.13
C GLY A 82 18.75 11.66 -1.43
N ASN A 83 19.67 11.01 -2.15
CA ASN A 83 20.15 11.45 -3.46
C ASN A 83 19.43 10.78 -4.64
N CYS A 84 18.50 9.87 -4.36
CA CYS A 84 17.75 9.16 -5.38
C CYS A 84 16.46 9.92 -5.71
N LYS A 85 16.30 10.28 -6.99
CA LYS A 85 15.05 10.85 -7.52
C LYS A 85 14.56 10.00 -8.66
N ASN A 86 13.30 9.59 -8.60
CA ASN A 86 12.68 8.77 -9.63
C ASN A 86 11.21 9.15 -9.80
N SER A 87 10.83 9.49 -11.02
CA SER A 87 9.43 9.74 -11.38
C SER A 87 8.99 8.74 -12.43
N VAL A 88 7.80 8.18 -12.24
CA VAL A 88 7.21 7.18 -13.14
C VAL A 88 5.72 7.45 -13.27
N ASP A 89 5.22 7.38 -14.49
CA ASP A 89 3.78 7.34 -14.80
C ASP A 89 3.47 6.04 -15.55
N VAL A 90 2.50 5.29 -15.04
CA VAL A 90 2.11 3.96 -15.55
C VAL A 90 0.63 3.95 -15.84
N ILE A 91 0.26 3.64 -17.08
CA ILE A 91 -1.13 3.43 -17.50
C ILE A 91 -1.35 1.94 -17.74
N PHE A 92 -2.44 1.40 -17.19
CA PHE A 92 -2.84 0.01 -17.36
C PHE A 92 -3.88 -0.10 -18.47
N ASP A 93 -3.52 -0.77 -19.56
CA ASP A 93 -4.37 -1.04 -20.71
C ASP A 93 -4.81 -2.51 -20.64
N TYR A 94 -6.03 -2.74 -20.15
CA TYR A 94 -6.58 -4.08 -19.99
C TYR A 94 -7.11 -4.69 -21.29
N ASP A 95 -7.32 -3.89 -22.32
CA ASP A 95 -7.68 -4.41 -23.66
C ASP A 95 -6.46 -5.06 -24.32
N LYS A 96 -5.29 -4.50 -24.06
CA LYS A 96 -3.99 -5.03 -24.57
C LYS A 96 -3.23 -5.89 -23.56
N PHE A 97 -3.71 -5.98 -22.32
CA PHE A 97 -3.04 -6.67 -21.22
C PHE A 97 -1.61 -6.18 -20.98
N VAL A 98 -1.41 -4.85 -20.98
CA VAL A 98 -0.12 -4.23 -20.71
C VAL A 98 -0.22 -3.07 -19.72
N ALA A 99 0.80 -2.94 -18.87
CA ALA A 99 1.09 -1.71 -18.13
C ALA A 99 2.19 -0.95 -18.88
N LYS A 100 1.90 0.29 -19.23
CA LYS A 100 2.74 1.10 -20.11
C LYS A 100 3.30 2.32 -19.37
N THR A 101 4.59 2.52 -19.48
CA THR A 101 5.30 3.75 -19.15
C THR A 101 5.75 4.45 -20.43
N GLU A 102 6.34 5.63 -20.33
CA GLU A 102 6.93 6.33 -21.48
C GLU A 102 7.94 5.45 -22.27
N THR A 103 8.69 4.60 -21.56
CA THR A 103 9.83 3.86 -22.15
C THR A 103 9.64 2.34 -22.17
N LYS A 104 8.60 1.80 -21.54
CA LYS A 104 8.45 0.34 -21.36
C LYS A 104 7.00 -0.09 -21.36
N GLU A 105 6.78 -1.31 -21.83
CA GLU A 105 5.55 -2.07 -21.67
C GLU A 105 5.84 -3.36 -20.90
N VAL A 106 4.92 -3.72 -20.00
CA VAL A 106 4.97 -4.93 -19.19
C VAL A 106 3.65 -5.65 -19.35
N ALA A 107 3.68 -6.92 -19.72
CA ALA A 107 2.48 -7.75 -19.75
C ALA A 107 1.88 -7.85 -18.35
N ILE A 108 0.57 -7.69 -18.25
CA ILE A 108 -0.19 -7.75 -17.00
C ILE A 108 -1.31 -8.75 -17.06
N ASP A 109 -1.69 -9.27 -15.90
CA ASP A 109 -2.91 -10.05 -15.77
C ASP A 109 -4.14 -9.15 -15.80
N PHE A 110 -5.29 -9.75 -16.07
CA PHE A 110 -6.56 -9.09 -15.90
C PHE A 110 -6.76 -8.70 -14.43
N LYS A 111 -7.08 -7.41 -14.19
CA LYS A 111 -7.27 -6.84 -12.84
C LYS A 111 -6.02 -6.84 -11.96
N ALA A 112 -4.87 -6.50 -12.55
CA ALA A 112 -3.64 -6.29 -11.79
C ALA A 112 -3.81 -5.14 -10.79
N ARG A 113 -3.24 -5.31 -9.59
CA ARG A 113 -3.23 -4.30 -8.53
C ARG A 113 -1.81 -3.77 -8.32
N ASP A 114 -1.70 -2.63 -7.69
CA ASP A 114 -0.50 -2.16 -7.04
C ASP A 114 -0.62 -2.38 -5.51
N SER A 115 0.46 -2.11 -4.78
CA SER A 115 0.48 -2.32 -3.33
C SER A 115 -0.57 -1.50 -2.58
N PHE A 116 -0.96 -0.32 -3.06
CA PHE A 116 -1.92 0.56 -2.39
C PHE A 116 -3.36 0.19 -2.71
N SER A 117 -3.67 -0.07 -3.97
CA SER A 117 -5.00 -0.57 -4.37
C SER A 117 -5.33 -1.88 -3.65
N MET A 118 -4.31 -2.70 -3.36
CA MET A 118 -4.43 -3.90 -2.53
C MET A 118 -4.91 -3.60 -1.11
N PHE A 119 -4.40 -2.55 -0.43
CA PHE A 119 -4.87 -2.18 0.90
C PHE A 119 -6.35 -1.83 0.91
N TYR A 120 -6.81 -1.08 -0.09
CA TYR A 120 -8.23 -0.74 -0.21
C TYR A 120 -9.08 -1.96 -0.54
N TYR A 121 -8.61 -2.83 -1.43
CA TYR A 121 -9.30 -4.08 -1.73
C TYR A 121 -9.46 -4.98 -0.50
N LEU A 122 -8.41 -5.14 0.31
CA LEU A 122 -8.46 -5.92 1.56
C LEU A 122 -9.51 -5.40 2.54
N ARG A 123 -9.78 -4.11 2.55
CA ARG A 123 -10.83 -3.51 3.39
C ARG A 123 -12.24 -3.88 2.93
N THR A 124 -12.41 -4.27 1.67
CA THR A 124 -13.75 -4.56 1.10
C THR A 124 -14.15 -6.01 1.18
N ILE A 125 -13.19 -6.92 1.28
CA ILE A 125 -13.45 -8.37 1.29
C ILE A 125 -13.49 -8.95 2.71
N PRO A 126 -14.24 -10.03 2.95
CA PRO A 126 -14.15 -10.78 4.19
C PRO A 126 -12.80 -11.51 4.26
N ILE A 127 -12.04 -11.28 5.32
CA ILE A 127 -10.79 -11.99 5.58
C ILE A 127 -11.08 -13.08 6.59
N LYS A 128 -10.94 -14.34 6.18
CA LYS A 128 -11.17 -15.51 7.02
C LYS A 128 -9.86 -16.14 7.46
N GLU A 129 -9.86 -16.71 8.65
CA GLU A 129 -8.73 -17.45 9.19
C GLU A 129 -8.40 -18.67 8.30
N ASN A 130 -7.11 -18.91 8.09
CA ASN A 130 -6.58 -19.98 7.23
C ASN A 130 -6.95 -19.92 5.73
N GLU A 131 -7.64 -18.88 5.28
CA GLU A 131 -7.89 -18.66 3.87
C GLU A 131 -6.66 -18.00 3.22
N VAL A 132 -6.21 -18.56 2.10
CA VAL A 132 -5.14 -18.00 1.27
C VAL A 132 -5.76 -17.31 0.08
N MET A 133 -5.44 -16.04 -0.10
CA MET A 133 -5.90 -15.22 -1.21
C MET A 133 -4.73 -14.93 -2.14
N SER A 134 -4.86 -15.24 -3.43
CA SER A 134 -3.80 -15.01 -4.43
C SER A 134 -4.04 -13.72 -5.21
N PHE A 135 -2.98 -12.97 -5.46
CA PHE A 135 -3.04 -11.68 -6.14
C PHE A 135 -1.89 -11.50 -7.12
N SER A 136 -2.17 -10.76 -8.18
CA SER A 136 -1.17 -10.25 -9.12
C SER A 136 -0.90 -8.77 -8.81
N SER A 137 0.35 -8.43 -8.56
CA SER A 137 0.78 -7.06 -8.30
C SER A 137 1.78 -6.57 -9.33
N TYR A 138 1.60 -5.34 -9.78
CA TYR A 138 2.57 -4.65 -10.62
C TYR A 138 3.67 -4.02 -9.76
N GLU A 139 4.91 -4.50 -9.96
CA GLU A 139 6.08 -4.05 -9.19
C GLU A 139 7.06 -3.22 -10.06
N GLY A 140 6.50 -2.35 -10.90
CA GLY A 140 7.23 -1.36 -11.71
C GLY A 140 7.94 -1.93 -12.96
N ARG A 141 8.34 -3.20 -12.99
CA ARG A 141 9.01 -3.83 -14.13
C ARG A 141 8.46 -5.20 -14.50
N LYS A 142 7.60 -5.76 -13.67
CA LYS A 142 7.03 -7.10 -13.82
C LYS A 142 5.78 -7.24 -12.97
N ILE A 143 4.97 -8.24 -13.31
CA ILE A 143 3.94 -8.76 -12.41
C ILE A 143 4.59 -9.73 -11.44
N VAL A 144 4.20 -9.63 -10.19
CA VAL A 144 4.55 -10.55 -9.11
C VAL A 144 3.27 -11.17 -8.57
N HIS A 145 3.22 -12.48 -8.53
CA HIS A 145 2.14 -13.21 -7.87
C HIS A 145 2.52 -13.43 -6.41
N TYR A 146 1.63 -13.09 -5.52
CA TYR A 146 1.79 -13.34 -4.10
C TYR A 146 0.48 -13.74 -3.45
N ASN A 147 0.60 -14.36 -2.31
CA ASN A 147 -0.49 -14.82 -1.49
C ASN A 147 -0.60 -13.96 -0.23
N LEU A 148 -1.81 -13.79 0.25
CA LEU A 148 -2.10 -13.18 1.54
C LEU A 148 -2.79 -14.22 2.42
N GLN A 149 -2.36 -14.33 3.66
CA GLN A 149 -2.96 -15.22 4.65
C GLN A 149 -3.19 -14.47 5.96
N MET A 150 -4.36 -14.68 6.56
CA MET A 150 -4.58 -14.28 7.94
C MET A 150 -3.88 -15.27 8.87
N THR A 151 -2.95 -14.76 9.68
CA THR A 151 -2.13 -15.59 10.59
C THR A 151 -2.64 -15.60 12.04
N GLY A 152 -3.64 -14.76 12.35
CA GLY A 152 -4.24 -14.71 13.68
C GLY A 152 -4.87 -13.36 13.97
N LYS A 153 -5.16 -13.12 15.25
CA LYS A 153 -5.66 -11.84 15.77
C LYS A 153 -4.74 -11.32 16.86
N GLU A 154 -4.52 -10.03 16.88
CA GLU A 154 -3.72 -9.33 17.87
C GLU A 154 -4.37 -8.03 18.31
N THR A 155 -4.12 -7.60 19.54
CA THR A 155 -4.45 -6.26 20.01
C THR A 155 -3.30 -5.33 19.67
N VAL A 156 -3.61 -4.23 18.96
CA VAL A 156 -2.64 -3.21 18.56
C VAL A 156 -2.95 -1.91 19.29
N ASN A 157 -1.96 -1.37 19.97
CA ASN A 157 -1.98 -0.01 20.51
C ASN A 157 -1.36 0.94 19.47
N SER A 158 -2.13 1.91 19.04
CA SER A 158 -1.68 2.99 18.15
C SER A 158 -1.94 4.35 18.80
N PRO A 159 -1.36 5.44 18.28
CA PRO A 159 -1.69 6.79 18.76
C PRO A 159 -3.17 7.16 18.65
N LEU A 160 -3.93 6.51 17.78
CA LEU A 160 -5.39 6.72 17.66
C LEU A 160 -6.17 5.97 18.73
N GLY A 161 -5.64 4.86 19.29
CA GLY A 161 -6.30 4.02 20.28
C GLY A 161 -5.88 2.56 20.20
N THR A 162 -6.63 1.73 20.92
CA THR A 162 -6.43 0.28 20.99
C THR A 162 -7.43 -0.44 20.09
N PHE A 163 -6.95 -1.33 19.24
CA PHE A 163 -7.73 -2.04 18.24
C PHE A 163 -7.52 -3.56 18.33
N SER A 164 -8.60 -4.32 18.24
CA SER A 164 -8.52 -5.74 17.89
C SER A 164 -8.29 -5.84 16.38
N CYS A 165 -7.22 -6.49 15.95
CA CYS A 165 -6.83 -6.56 14.55
C CYS A 165 -6.67 -7.98 14.06
N LYS A 166 -7.04 -8.22 12.79
CA LYS A 166 -6.60 -9.39 12.02
C LYS A 166 -5.20 -9.13 11.51
N VAL A 167 -4.32 -10.11 11.67
CA VAL A 167 -2.93 -10.06 11.19
C VAL A 167 -2.86 -10.74 9.82
N ILE A 168 -2.46 -9.99 8.81
CA ILE A 168 -2.33 -10.48 7.43
C ILE A 168 -0.87 -10.50 7.06
N ARG A 169 -0.43 -11.61 6.52
CA ARG A 169 0.93 -11.80 6.04
C ARG A 169 0.93 -12.03 4.54
N PRO A 170 1.56 -11.15 3.75
CA PRO A 170 1.88 -11.42 2.36
C PRO A 170 3.05 -12.42 2.27
N PHE A 171 2.97 -13.38 1.33
CA PHE A 171 4.06 -14.31 1.03
C PHE A 171 4.02 -14.72 -0.44
N SER A 172 5.14 -15.19 -0.96
CA SER A 172 5.22 -15.84 -2.27
C SER A 172 5.90 -17.20 -2.11
N ASP A 173 5.56 -18.15 -2.97
CA ASP A 173 6.11 -19.50 -2.90
C ASP A 173 7.65 -19.46 -3.09
N GLY A 174 8.36 -19.66 -1.97
CA GLY A 174 9.81 -19.82 -1.91
C GLY A 174 10.65 -18.55 -2.03
N LYS A 175 10.07 -17.33 -1.99
CA LYS A 175 10.85 -16.07 -2.07
C LYS A 175 10.27 -14.99 -1.16
N ASN A 176 11.17 -14.22 -0.53
CA ASN A 176 10.79 -12.98 0.14
C ASN A 176 10.19 -11.99 -0.89
N LEU A 177 9.06 -11.35 -0.55
CA LEU A 177 8.35 -10.39 -1.41
C LEU A 177 9.22 -9.22 -1.87
N PHE A 178 10.16 -8.82 -1.07
CA PHE A 178 11.09 -7.73 -1.36
C PHE A 178 12.52 -8.24 -1.38
N LYS A 179 13.30 -7.83 -2.39
CA LYS A 179 14.71 -8.25 -2.56
C LYS A 179 15.58 -8.05 -1.32
N ASN A 180 15.23 -7.09 -0.45
CA ASN A 180 15.97 -6.71 0.77
C ASN A 180 15.07 -6.61 2.01
N ALA A 181 13.79 -6.86 1.91
CA ALA A 181 12.87 -6.83 3.04
C ALA A 181 12.57 -8.26 3.49
N GLY A 182 12.63 -8.47 4.79
CA GLY A 182 12.13 -9.66 5.42
C GLY A 182 10.59 -9.73 5.34
N ASP A 183 9.99 -10.25 6.40
CA ASP A 183 8.55 -10.41 6.48
C ASP A 183 7.82 -9.06 6.55
N MET A 184 6.75 -8.93 5.77
CA MET A 184 5.76 -7.87 5.92
C MET A 184 4.57 -8.40 6.71
N GLN A 185 4.01 -7.58 7.58
CA GLN A 185 2.75 -7.86 8.28
C GLN A 185 1.86 -6.62 8.27
N ILE A 186 0.55 -6.85 8.16
CA ILE A 186 -0.48 -5.82 8.11
C ILE A 186 -1.53 -6.17 9.16
N TRP A 187 -1.82 -5.23 10.04
CA TRP A 187 -2.88 -5.35 11.05
C TRP A 187 -4.07 -4.52 10.62
N ILE A 188 -5.17 -5.19 10.29
CA ILE A 188 -6.43 -4.56 9.90
C ILE A 188 -7.43 -4.70 11.04
N SER A 189 -8.08 -3.62 11.45
CA SER A 189 -9.09 -3.64 12.52
C SER A 189 -10.22 -4.63 12.21
N ASP A 190 -10.62 -5.40 13.23
CA ASP A 190 -11.67 -6.42 13.12
C ASP A 190 -13.06 -5.82 13.40
N ASP A 191 -13.36 -4.75 12.68
CA ASP A 191 -14.62 -3.99 12.72
C ASP A 191 -15.11 -3.68 11.29
N ASN A 192 -16.15 -2.86 11.17
CA ASN A 192 -16.73 -2.50 9.87
C ASN A 192 -15.86 -1.53 9.05
N GLU A 193 -14.99 -0.75 9.70
CA GLU A 193 -14.12 0.22 9.05
C GLU A 193 -12.88 -0.44 8.44
N ARG A 194 -12.45 -1.58 9.01
CA ARG A 194 -11.31 -2.38 8.53
C ARG A 194 -10.10 -1.50 8.25
N LEU A 195 -9.74 -0.69 9.24
CA LEU A 195 -8.61 0.24 9.14
C LEU A 195 -7.28 -0.51 9.14
N PRO A 196 -6.33 -0.18 8.25
CA PRO A 196 -4.96 -0.65 8.38
C PRO A 196 -4.26 0.09 9.53
N VAL A 197 -4.37 -0.47 10.74
CA VAL A 197 -3.93 0.16 12.00
C VAL A 197 -2.41 0.16 12.13
N LYS A 198 -1.77 -0.92 11.67
CA LYS A 198 -0.32 -1.07 11.71
C LYS A 198 0.16 -1.79 10.46
N ILE A 199 1.26 -1.32 9.89
CA ILE A 199 1.99 -1.99 8.81
C ILE A 199 3.44 -2.10 9.26
N GLN A 200 4.01 -3.28 9.18
CA GLN A 200 5.40 -3.54 9.57
C GLN A 200 6.14 -4.24 8.43
N ILE A 201 7.33 -3.73 8.11
CA ILE A 201 8.26 -4.32 7.14
C ILE A 201 9.57 -4.58 7.87
N LYS A 202 9.92 -5.86 8.06
CA LYS A 202 11.22 -6.26 8.60
C LYS A 202 12.25 -6.22 7.48
N MET A 203 13.38 -5.60 7.73
CA MET A 203 14.51 -5.49 6.83
C MET A 203 15.77 -6.09 7.48
N LYS A 204 16.83 -6.28 6.70
CA LYS A 204 18.10 -6.82 7.23
C LYS A 204 18.69 -5.99 8.38
N PHE A 205 18.45 -4.67 8.38
CA PHE A 205 19.06 -3.73 9.35
C PHE A 205 18.06 -3.12 10.32
N GLY A 206 16.85 -3.65 10.38
CA GLY A 206 15.82 -3.13 11.29
C GLY A 206 14.41 -3.35 10.78
N SER A 207 13.48 -2.65 11.39
CA SER A 207 12.04 -2.75 11.07
C SER A 207 11.48 -1.36 10.85
N MET A 208 10.82 -1.16 9.70
CA MET A 208 10.00 0.01 9.43
C MET A 208 8.57 -0.29 9.86
N MET A 209 7.94 0.66 10.53
CA MET A 209 6.57 0.53 11.03
C MET A 209 5.77 1.80 10.74
N LEU A 210 4.54 1.61 10.26
CA LEU A 210 3.53 2.67 10.18
C LEU A 210 2.46 2.38 11.22
N LEU A 211 2.20 3.33 12.10
CA LEU A 211 1.15 3.26 13.14
C LEU A 211 0.10 4.33 12.90
N LEU A 212 -1.16 3.91 12.80
CA LEU A 212 -2.28 4.79 12.55
C LEU A 212 -2.42 5.81 13.68
N LYS A 213 -2.40 7.10 13.33
CA LYS A 213 -2.45 8.22 14.26
C LYS A 213 -3.77 8.98 14.21
N LYS A 214 -4.35 9.09 13.02
CA LYS A 214 -5.57 9.86 12.81
C LYS A 214 -6.35 9.32 11.61
N VAL A 215 -7.67 9.32 11.74
CA VAL A 215 -8.64 9.13 10.65
C VAL A 215 -9.52 10.38 10.57
N SER A 216 -9.79 10.86 9.38
CA SER A 216 -10.70 12.00 9.16
C SER A 216 -11.47 11.85 7.85
#